data_49f77dc89092eb62f86b303ff1ea5ed3
#
_entry.id   49f77dc89092eb62f86b303ff1ea5ed3
#
_cell.length_a   1.000
_cell.length_b   1.000
_cell.length_c   1.000
_cell.angle_alpha   90.00
_cell.angle_beta   90.00
_cell.angle_gamma   90.00
#
_symmetry.space_group_name_H-M   'P 1'
#
loop_
_entity.id
_entity.type
_entity.pdbx_description
1 polymer ?
#
loop_
_entity_poly.entity_id
_entity_poly.type
_entity_poly.pdbx_seq_one_letter_code
_entity_poly.pdbx_strand_id
1 'polypeptide(L)'
;MTTALPAAGDGFPTMLRPRSVIDAIGRDDFYSDLLALLEQVSGSDLCAVYRLEPDTLRGLGSADVADGRLARDRASCFAGRDYWRRDPGIREVRSVDEPDRSAVVRADLRKMPGDLRSMLYPDIAERVGICGRRGQATYWLSVLRSSRRGVFNGDELGNLAGLSGDLISAIAKHEEVRRFRPEHALASVECIERGILATELLSRRETEVCARILFGLPFARIAGQLGVSEETVKTYRNRAFQRLEVAHQRDLMMWYFSIWAPEGLDGGEAAGAGDERPIPLRKRRA
;
A
#
# COMPACT_ATOMS: atom_id res chain seq x y z
N MET A 1 26.13 12.33 -11.17
CA MET A 1 25.82 11.02 -11.76
C MET A 1 25.23 10.17 -10.66
N THR A 2 23.95 9.89 -10.73
CA THR A 2 23.29 8.94 -9.85
C THR A 2 23.64 7.56 -10.41
N THR A 3 24.37 6.74 -9.65
CA THR A 3 24.87 5.46 -10.15
C THR A 3 23.89 4.38 -9.74
N ALA A 4 23.24 3.74 -10.71
CA ALA A 4 22.53 2.49 -10.49
C ALA A 4 23.56 1.39 -10.18
N LEU A 5 23.41 0.70 -9.05
CA LEU A 5 24.26 -0.42 -8.67
C LEU A 5 23.71 -1.72 -9.32
N PRO A 6 24.56 -2.56 -9.93
CA PRO A 6 24.11 -3.85 -10.46
C PRO A 6 23.69 -4.78 -9.32
N ALA A 7 22.72 -5.64 -9.59
CA ALA A 7 22.31 -6.70 -8.67
C ALA A 7 23.48 -7.62 -8.36
N ALA A 8 23.78 -7.83 -7.07
CA ALA A 8 24.89 -8.65 -6.62
C ALA A 8 24.66 -10.13 -6.89
N GLY A 9 25.69 -10.81 -7.40
CA GLY A 9 25.74 -12.27 -7.56
C GLY A 9 25.96 -12.98 -6.21
N ASP A 10 25.65 -14.27 -6.20
CA ASP A 10 25.63 -15.23 -5.10
C ASP A 10 26.80 -15.13 -4.10
N GLY A 11 26.54 -14.57 -2.91
CA GLY A 11 27.53 -14.49 -1.85
C GLY A 11 27.05 -13.79 -0.58
N PHE A 12 25.93 -14.27 0.02
CA PHE A 12 25.49 -13.72 1.32
C PHE A 12 26.20 -14.37 2.51
N PRO A 13 26.66 -13.59 3.50
CA PRO A 13 27.03 -14.15 4.78
C PRO A 13 25.81 -14.81 5.44
N THR A 14 25.97 -16.02 5.91
CA THR A 14 24.97 -17.00 6.40
C THR A 14 24.08 -16.52 7.57
N MET A 15 24.10 -15.25 7.97
CA MET A 15 23.42 -14.75 9.18
C MET A 15 22.31 -13.71 8.96
N LEU A 16 22.06 -13.24 7.74
CA LEU A 16 21.00 -12.28 7.48
C LEU A 16 19.67 -13.02 7.28
N ARG A 17 18.89 -13.12 8.36
CA ARG A 17 17.58 -13.78 8.32
C ARG A 17 16.47 -12.75 8.24
N PRO A 18 15.80 -12.55 7.08
CA PRO A 18 14.60 -11.72 6.98
C PRO A 18 13.37 -12.37 7.65
N ARG A 19 13.60 -13.31 8.58
CA ARG A 19 12.56 -14.14 9.20
C ARG A 19 11.53 -13.28 9.94
N SER A 20 11.96 -12.29 10.72
CA SER A 20 11.06 -11.40 11.44
C SER A 20 10.14 -10.61 10.51
N VAL A 21 10.69 -10.10 9.41
CA VAL A 21 9.92 -9.34 8.41
C VAL A 21 8.89 -10.23 7.71
N ILE A 22 9.27 -11.48 7.39
CA ILE A 22 8.34 -12.45 6.77
C ILE A 22 7.23 -12.82 7.76
N ASP A 23 7.57 -13.09 9.02
CA ASP A 23 6.62 -13.47 10.07
C ASP A 23 5.67 -12.29 10.44
N ALA A 24 6.09 -11.06 10.17
CA ALA A 24 5.31 -9.84 10.38
C ALA A 24 4.39 -9.47 9.20
N ILE A 25 4.45 -10.19 8.07
CA ILE A 25 3.59 -9.93 6.92
C ILE A 25 2.11 -9.97 7.34
N GLY A 26 1.40 -8.89 7.01
CA GLY A 26 0.01 -8.69 7.38
C GLY A 26 -0.19 -8.14 8.81
N ARG A 27 0.80 -8.09 9.70
CA ARG A 27 0.70 -7.59 11.07
C ARG A 27 1.00 -6.08 11.15
N ASP A 28 0.61 -5.45 12.25
CA ASP A 28 0.80 -3.99 12.44
C ASP A 28 2.26 -3.61 12.74
N ASP A 29 3.05 -4.56 13.24
CA ASP A 29 4.47 -4.40 13.55
C ASP A 29 5.42 -4.56 12.34
N PHE A 30 4.91 -4.87 11.15
CA PHE A 30 5.69 -5.12 9.93
C PHE A 30 6.73 -4.04 9.63
N TYR A 31 6.38 -2.76 9.73
CA TYR A 31 7.31 -1.67 9.40
C TYR A 31 8.40 -1.50 10.46
N SER A 32 8.11 -1.84 11.72
CA SER A 32 9.10 -1.88 12.79
C SER A 32 10.10 -3.01 12.59
N ASP A 33 9.63 -4.20 12.22
CA ASP A 33 10.49 -5.35 11.91
C ASP A 33 11.30 -5.12 10.64
N LEU A 34 10.71 -4.47 9.63
CA LEU A 34 11.40 -4.03 8.43
C LEU A 34 12.56 -3.09 8.78
N LEU A 35 12.32 -2.08 9.64
CA LEU A 35 13.38 -1.18 10.08
C LEU A 35 14.46 -1.91 10.88
N ALA A 36 14.10 -2.82 11.77
CA ALA A 36 15.07 -3.61 12.54
C ALA A 36 16.00 -4.42 11.63
N LEU A 37 15.47 -5.01 10.55
CA LEU A 37 16.30 -5.65 9.53
C LEU A 37 17.21 -4.63 8.81
N LEU A 38 16.67 -3.49 8.39
CA LEU A 38 17.44 -2.44 7.72
C LEU A 38 18.53 -1.84 8.63
N GLU A 39 18.25 -1.69 9.93
CA GLU A 39 19.25 -1.27 10.92
C GLU A 39 20.39 -2.30 11.01
N GLN A 40 20.05 -3.58 11.08
CA GLN A 40 21.03 -4.66 11.17
C GLN A 40 21.95 -4.73 9.93
N VAL A 41 21.41 -4.56 8.73
CA VAL A 41 22.14 -4.78 7.47
C VAL A 41 22.84 -3.54 6.95
N SER A 42 22.37 -2.35 7.36
CA SER A 42 22.89 -1.07 6.81
C SER A 42 22.99 0.05 7.84
N GLY A 43 22.70 -0.18 9.11
CA GLY A 43 22.73 0.86 10.14
C GLY A 43 21.73 2.00 9.89
N SER A 44 20.60 1.72 9.27
CA SER A 44 19.58 2.72 8.96
C SER A 44 18.80 3.14 10.20
N ASP A 45 18.38 4.40 10.26
CA ASP A 45 17.62 4.96 11.41
C ASP A 45 16.14 5.13 11.13
N LEU A 46 15.75 5.24 9.86
CA LEU A 46 14.37 5.44 9.42
C LEU A 46 14.10 4.69 8.12
N CYS A 47 12.86 4.25 7.98
CA CYS A 47 12.33 3.81 6.69
C CYS A 47 10.93 4.35 6.45
N ALA A 48 10.58 4.51 5.18
CA ALA A 48 9.22 4.84 4.75
C ALA A 48 8.91 4.12 3.45
N VAL A 49 7.72 3.55 3.39
CA VAL A 49 7.25 2.73 2.27
C VAL A 49 6.09 3.42 1.58
N TYR A 50 6.13 3.42 0.26
CA TYR A 50 5.12 4.05 -0.58
C TYR A 50 4.74 3.13 -1.74
N ARG A 51 3.54 3.33 -2.23
CA ARG A 51 3.09 2.80 -3.52
C ARG A 51 3.01 3.95 -4.52
N LEU A 52 3.69 3.79 -5.64
CA LEU A 52 3.58 4.71 -6.78
C LEU A 52 2.35 4.34 -7.60
N GLU A 53 1.52 5.34 -7.85
CA GLU A 53 0.40 5.30 -8.78
C GLU A 53 0.68 6.29 -9.90
N PRO A 54 -0.06 6.29 -11.02
CA PRO A 54 0.23 7.18 -12.15
C PRO A 54 0.37 8.65 -11.74
N ASP A 55 -0.54 9.14 -10.90
CA ASP A 55 -0.61 10.55 -10.50
C ASP A 55 -0.47 10.80 -9.00
N THR A 56 -0.33 9.77 -8.19
CA THR A 56 -0.23 9.89 -6.73
C THR A 56 0.88 9.03 -6.14
N LEU A 57 1.37 9.44 -4.97
CA LEU A 57 2.23 8.63 -4.12
C LEU A 57 1.47 8.32 -2.84
N ARG A 58 1.13 7.07 -2.63
CA ARG A 58 0.44 6.63 -1.43
C ARG A 58 1.43 6.15 -0.39
N GLY A 59 1.47 6.78 0.79
CA GLY A 59 2.19 6.27 1.95
C GLY A 59 1.54 4.97 2.47
N LEU A 60 2.35 3.94 2.67
CA LEU A 60 1.91 2.64 3.18
C LEU A 60 2.24 2.47 4.65
N GLY A 61 3.44 2.90 5.05
CA GLY A 61 3.89 2.87 6.42
C GLY A 61 5.31 3.41 6.58
N SER A 62 5.72 3.61 7.82
CA SER A 62 7.05 4.13 8.17
C SER A 62 7.42 3.71 9.59
N ALA A 63 8.73 3.66 9.86
CA ALA A 63 9.29 3.43 11.17
C ALA A 63 10.58 4.24 11.37
N ASP A 64 10.88 4.60 12.61
CA ASP A 64 12.16 5.15 13.05
C ASP A 64 12.62 4.48 14.35
N VAL A 65 13.91 4.59 14.65
CA VAL A 65 14.52 3.98 15.84
C VAL A 65 14.07 4.61 17.17
N ALA A 66 13.32 5.70 17.13
CA ALA A 66 12.80 6.39 18.31
C ALA A 66 11.35 5.93 18.61
N ASP A 67 10.37 6.72 18.21
CA ASP A 67 8.96 6.53 18.56
C ASP A 67 8.02 6.43 17.35
N GLY A 68 8.56 6.39 16.16
CA GLY A 68 7.83 6.30 14.89
C GLY A 68 7.14 7.61 14.46
N ARG A 69 7.22 8.68 15.23
CA ARG A 69 6.58 9.97 14.92
C ARG A 69 7.29 10.68 13.80
N LEU A 70 8.61 10.79 13.90
CA LEU A 70 9.44 11.52 12.94
C LEU A 70 9.33 10.91 11.54
N ALA A 71 9.41 9.58 11.43
CA ALA A 71 9.25 8.88 10.17
C ALA A 71 7.86 9.10 9.58
N ARG A 72 6.81 9.04 10.40
CA ARG A 72 5.41 9.24 9.97
C ARG A 72 5.17 10.64 9.44
N ASP A 73 5.63 11.68 10.17
CA ASP A 73 5.45 13.07 9.77
C ASP A 73 6.17 13.37 8.46
N ARG A 74 7.39 12.87 8.30
CA ARG A 74 8.16 12.98 7.04
C ARG A 74 7.48 12.27 5.89
N ALA A 75 7.02 11.03 6.11
CA ALA A 75 6.34 10.24 5.09
C ALA A 75 5.04 10.90 4.63
N SER A 76 4.24 11.42 5.57
CA SER A 76 3.01 12.14 5.28
C SER A 76 3.26 13.43 4.52
N CYS A 77 4.27 14.20 4.92
CA CYS A 77 4.65 15.44 4.26
C CYS A 77 5.15 15.19 2.83
N PHE A 78 5.96 14.14 2.64
CA PHE A 78 6.51 13.77 1.34
C PHE A 78 5.42 13.36 0.34
N ALA A 79 4.47 12.55 0.76
CA ALA A 79 3.37 12.09 -0.08
C ALA A 79 2.29 13.16 -0.30
N GLY A 80 1.91 13.90 0.78
CA GLY A 80 0.74 14.78 0.76
C GLY A 80 0.90 16.11 0.05
N ARG A 81 2.14 16.57 -0.20
CA ARG A 81 2.43 17.86 -0.82
C ARG A 81 3.08 17.77 -2.20
N ASP A 82 2.94 16.64 -2.88
CA ASP A 82 3.55 16.37 -4.20
C ASP A 82 5.09 16.58 -4.26
N TYR A 83 5.76 16.59 -3.11
CA TYR A 83 7.21 16.73 -3.03
C TYR A 83 7.94 15.60 -3.77
N TRP A 84 7.34 14.41 -3.78
CA TRP A 84 7.83 13.25 -4.50
C TRP A 84 7.99 13.48 -6.02
N ARG A 85 7.17 14.36 -6.64
CA ARG A 85 7.29 14.70 -8.07
C ARG A 85 8.58 15.43 -8.39
N ARG A 86 9.13 16.15 -7.40
CA ARG A 86 10.38 16.90 -7.49
C ARG A 86 11.60 16.08 -7.05
N ASP A 87 11.39 14.85 -6.58
CA ASP A 87 12.45 13.97 -6.09
C ASP A 87 13.22 13.34 -7.25
N PRO A 88 14.54 13.56 -7.33
CA PRO A 88 15.36 13.01 -8.42
C PRO A 88 15.38 11.47 -8.43
N GLY A 89 15.36 10.83 -7.25
CA GLY A 89 15.39 9.37 -7.14
C GLY A 89 14.12 8.72 -7.69
N ILE A 90 12.96 9.32 -7.41
CA ILE A 90 11.69 8.80 -7.96
C ILE A 90 11.59 9.02 -9.47
N ARG A 91 12.15 10.11 -10.00
CA ARG A 91 12.19 10.33 -11.45
C ARG A 91 13.01 9.26 -12.16
N GLU A 92 14.15 8.90 -11.60
CA GLU A 92 15.04 7.89 -12.17
C GLU A 92 14.38 6.50 -12.20
N VAL A 93 13.60 6.18 -11.20
CA VAL A 93 12.93 4.89 -11.05
C VAL A 93 11.71 4.73 -11.96
N ARG A 94 11.03 5.81 -12.33
CA ARG A 94 9.93 5.73 -13.30
C ARG A 94 10.37 5.19 -14.67
N SER A 95 11.67 5.15 -14.94
CA SER A 95 12.23 4.54 -16.16
C SER A 95 12.50 3.03 -16.02
N VAL A 96 12.35 2.44 -14.83
CA VAL A 96 12.53 0.99 -14.61
C VAL A 96 11.19 0.29 -14.82
N ASP A 97 10.93 -0.06 -16.07
CA ASP A 97 9.65 -0.68 -16.49
C ASP A 97 9.69 -2.22 -16.56
N GLU A 98 10.76 -2.82 -16.05
CA GLU A 98 10.91 -4.27 -16.04
C GLU A 98 10.13 -4.90 -14.88
N PRO A 99 9.19 -5.83 -15.16
CA PRO A 99 8.49 -6.57 -14.12
C PRO A 99 9.47 -7.39 -13.27
N ASP A 100 9.19 -7.48 -11.97
CA ASP A 100 9.93 -8.25 -10.95
C ASP A 100 11.39 -7.84 -10.70
N ARG A 101 11.88 -6.78 -11.35
CA ARG A 101 13.18 -6.20 -11.06
C ARG A 101 13.08 -5.17 -9.94
N SER A 102 14.10 -5.14 -9.08
CA SER A 102 14.30 -4.06 -8.11
C SER A 102 15.52 -3.23 -8.47
N ALA A 103 15.45 -1.94 -8.20
CA ALA A 103 16.55 -1.00 -8.39
C ALA A 103 16.88 -0.30 -7.06
N VAL A 104 18.15 -0.11 -6.80
CA VAL A 104 18.64 0.66 -5.65
C VAL A 104 19.23 1.97 -6.16
N VAL A 105 18.70 3.07 -5.66
CA VAL A 105 19.06 4.43 -6.06
C VAL A 105 19.64 5.17 -4.86
N ARG A 106 20.88 5.58 -4.95
CA ARG A 106 21.51 6.44 -3.95
C ARG A 106 21.14 7.88 -4.23
N ALA A 107 20.36 8.50 -3.35
CA ALA A 107 19.91 9.86 -3.53
C ALA A 107 20.92 10.87 -2.99
N ASP A 108 21.49 11.69 -3.89
CA ASP A 108 22.33 12.82 -3.49
C ASP A 108 21.44 13.96 -2.96
N LEU A 109 21.35 14.06 -1.63
CA LEU A 109 20.53 15.08 -0.96
C LEU A 109 20.96 16.52 -1.30
N ARG A 110 22.21 16.72 -1.78
CA ARG A 110 22.70 18.06 -2.20
C ARG A 110 22.05 18.53 -3.49
N LYS A 111 21.61 17.60 -4.32
CA LYS A 111 20.86 17.89 -5.57
C LYS A 111 19.39 18.12 -5.37
N MET A 112 18.90 17.87 -4.17
CA MET A 112 17.51 18.11 -3.82
C MET A 112 17.26 19.61 -3.67
N PRO A 113 16.09 20.13 -4.11
CA PRO A 113 15.71 21.52 -3.84
C PRO A 113 15.87 21.86 -2.37
N GLY A 114 16.45 23.05 -2.07
CA GLY A 114 16.84 23.42 -0.71
C GLY A 114 15.67 23.46 0.28
N ASP A 115 14.49 23.87 -0.18
CA ASP A 115 13.25 23.84 0.58
C ASP A 115 12.85 22.43 0.99
N LEU A 116 12.95 21.47 0.08
CA LEU A 116 12.66 20.05 0.36
C LEU A 116 13.68 19.45 1.30
N ARG A 117 14.98 19.74 1.07
CA ARG A 117 16.04 19.22 1.90
C ARG A 117 15.93 19.70 3.34
N SER A 118 15.75 21.00 3.57
CA SER A 118 15.65 21.57 4.91
C SER A 118 14.38 21.10 5.65
N MET A 119 13.29 20.82 4.95
CA MET A 119 12.04 20.40 5.53
C MET A 119 12.01 18.89 5.84
N LEU A 120 12.46 18.05 4.89
CA LEU A 120 12.32 16.60 4.98
C LEU A 120 13.55 15.91 5.56
N TYR A 121 14.75 16.50 5.39
CA TYR A 121 16.03 15.82 5.67
C TYR A 121 17.04 16.69 6.44
N PRO A 122 16.63 17.51 7.43
CA PRO A 122 17.57 18.44 8.09
C PRO A 122 18.71 17.74 8.83
N ASP A 123 18.45 16.54 9.33
CA ASP A 123 19.34 15.71 10.15
C ASP A 123 19.75 14.39 9.49
N ILE A 124 19.52 14.26 8.18
CA ILE A 124 19.83 13.06 7.41
C ILE A 124 21.15 13.23 6.65
N ALA A 125 22.07 12.29 6.85
CA ALA A 125 23.31 12.23 6.11
C ALA A 125 23.10 11.71 4.69
N GLU A 126 22.31 10.66 4.57
CA GLU A 126 22.11 10.00 3.30
C GLU A 126 20.75 9.28 3.23
N ARG A 127 20.25 9.15 1.99
CA ARG A 127 19.07 8.39 1.66
C ARG A 127 19.34 7.42 0.50
N VAL A 128 18.88 6.20 0.67
CA VAL A 128 18.83 5.18 -0.38
C VAL A 128 17.35 4.87 -0.68
N GLY A 129 17.00 4.88 -1.95
CA GLY A 129 15.70 4.43 -2.42
C GLY A 129 15.79 3.03 -3.01
N ILE A 130 14.89 2.16 -2.63
CA ILE A 130 14.74 0.83 -3.25
C ILE A 130 13.38 0.82 -3.93
N CYS A 131 13.38 0.54 -5.22
CA CYS A 131 12.16 0.48 -6.02
C CYS A 131 12.00 -0.87 -6.68
N GLY A 132 10.78 -1.30 -6.86
CA GLY A 132 10.49 -2.50 -7.63
C GLY A 132 9.00 -2.63 -7.92
N ARG A 133 8.71 -3.30 -9.04
CA ARG A 133 7.34 -3.61 -9.46
C ARG A 133 6.99 -5.03 -9.04
N ARG A 134 5.77 -5.21 -8.51
CA ARG A 134 5.17 -6.53 -8.26
C ARG A 134 3.73 -6.51 -8.76
N GLY A 135 3.44 -7.35 -9.73
CA GLY A 135 2.17 -7.30 -10.46
C GLY A 135 1.97 -5.93 -11.11
N GLN A 136 0.84 -5.29 -10.85
CA GLN A 136 0.50 -3.96 -11.38
C GLN A 136 0.95 -2.80 -10.46
N ALA A 137 1.57 -3.10 -9.32
CA ALA A 137 1.94 -2.09 -8.34
C ALA A 137 3.46 -1.84 -8.32
N THR A 138 3.84 -0.58 -8.27
CA THR A 138 5.24 -0.15 -8.06
C THR A 138 5.39 0.35 -6.63
N TYR A 139 6.39 -0.18 -5.94
CA TYR A 139 6.69 0.16 -4.55
C TYR A 139 8.00 0.94 -4.46
N TRP A 140 8.04 1.86 -3.52
CA TRP A 140 9.21 2.64 -3.17
C TRP A 140 9.48 2.51 -1.67
N LEU A 141 10.64 1.99 -1.31
CA LEU A 141 11.16 1.97 0.05
C LEU A 141 12.26 3.03 0.16
N SER A 142 12.04 4.02 0.99
CA SER A 142 13.03 5.04 1.34
C SER A 142 13.75 4.61 2.62
N VAL A 143 15.05 4.44 2.57
CA VAL A 143 15.93 4.05 3.67
C VAL A 143 16.81 5.25 4.00
N LEU A 144 16.78 5.72 5.26
CA LEU A 144 17.46 6.94 5.65
C LEU A 144 18.43 6.68 6.81
N ARG A 145 19.53 7.41 6.77
CA ARG A 145 20.56 7.37 7.81
C ARG A 145 20.81 8.77 8.35
N SER A 146 20.78 8.89 9.66
CA SER A 146 20.98 10.17 10.34
C SER A 146 22.41 10.68 10.20
N SER A 147 22.58 11.98 10.36
CA SER A 147 23.90 12.62 10.34
C SER A 147 24.82 12.13 11.47
N ARG A 148 24.26 11.54 12.52
CA ARG A 148 25.04 10.94 13.62
C ARG A 148 25.79 9.67 13.18
N ARG A 149 25.21 8.90 12.28
CA ARG A 149 25.78 7.64 11.77
C ARG A 149 26.60 7.84 10.48
N GLY A 150 26.49 9.01 9.84
CA GLY A 150 27.19 9.32 8.60
C GLY A 150 26.58 8.67 7.36
N VAL A 151 27.35 8.54 6.29
CA VAL A 151 26.91 7.94 5.01
C VAL A 151 27.05 6.42 5.02
N PHE A 152 26.31 5.74 4.16
CA PHE A 152 26.44 4.29 3.95
C PHE A 152 27.77 3.94 3.31
N ASN A 153 28.42 2.89 3.80
CA ASN A 153 29.62 2.32 3.18
C ASN A 153 29.26 1.34 2.04
N GLY A 154 30.30 0.81 1.37
CA GLY A 154 30.14 -0.08 0.22
C GLY A 154 29.43 -1.40 0.57
N ASP A 155 29.77 -2.00 1.70
CA ASP A 155 29.20 -3.27 2.15
C ASP A 155 27.71 -3.09 2.53
N GLU A 156 27.38 -2.02 3.24
CA GLU A 156 26.00 -1.67 3.60
C GLU A 156 25.13 -1.44 2.36
N LEU A 157 25.66 -0.75 1.34
CA LEU A 157 24.96 -0.57 0.07
C LEU A 157 24.83 -1.90 -0.70
N GLY A 158 25.84 -2.76 -0.65
CA GLY A 158 25.82 -4.10 -1.20
C GLY A 158 24.75 -4.97 -0.54
N ASN A 159 24.63 -4.92 0.79
CA ASN A 159 23.60 -5.62 1.54
C ASN A 159 22.18 -5.15 1.13
N LEU A 160 21.97 -3.84 1.04
CA LEU A 160 20.67 -3.29 0.59
C LEU A 160 20.34 -3.70 -0.85
N ALA A 161 21.34 -3.70 -1.74
CA ALA A 161 21.17 -4.13 -3.13
C ALA A 161 20.81 -5.62 -3.22
N GLY A 162 21.52 -6.47 -2.45
CA GLY A 162 21.24 -7.90 -2.41
C GLY A 162 19.87 -8.26 -1.88
N LEU A 163 19.36 -7.52 -0.89
CA LEU A 163 18.03 -7.76 -0.30
C LEU A 163 16.90 -7.03 -1.04
N SER A 164 17.19 -6.18 -1.99
CA SER A 164 16.23 -5.28 -2.61
C SER A 164 14.99 -5.99 -3.16
N GLY A 165 15.17 -7.12 -3.83
CA GLY A 165 14.10 -7.95 -4.39
C GLY A 165 13.18 -8.52 -3.31
N ASP A 166 13.77 -9.08 -2.25
CA ASP A 166 13.05 -9.69 -1.15
C ASP A 166 12.29 -8.65 -0.32
N LEU A 167 12.90 -7.48 -0.08
CA LEU A 167 12.26 -6.37 0.62
C LEU A 167 11.02 -5.88 -0.14
N ILE A 168 11.11 -5.68 -1.45
CA ILE A 168 9.97 -5.25 -2.27
C ILE A 168 8.90 -6.36 -2.32
N SER A 169 9.29 -7.63 -2.39
CA SER A 169 8.35 -8.75 -2.38
C SER A 169 7.61 -8.86 -1.03
N ALA A 170 8.31 -8.72 0.09
CA ALA A 170 7.71 -8.71 1.42
C ALA A 170 6.72 -7.53 1.60
N ILE A 171 7.10 -6.33 1.15
CA ILE A 171 6.23 -5.15 1.16
C ILE A 171 4.97 -5.39 0.32
N ALA A 172 5.13 -5.90 -0.90
CA ALA A 172 4.00 -6.19 -1.78
C ALA A 172 3.05 -7.22 -1.15
N LYS A 173 3.61 -8.29 -0.56
CA LYS A 173 2.81 -9.31 0.11
C LYS A 173 2.13 -8.79 1.38
N HIS A 174 2.81 -7.95 2.16
CA HIS A 174 2.21 -7.29 3.31
C HIS A 174 0.99 -6.44 2.92
N GLU A 175 1.12 -5.64 1.86
CA GLU A 175 0.01 -4.83 1.34
C GLU A 175 -1.13 -5.68 0.79
N GLU A 176 -0.81 -6.76 0.08
CA GLU A 176 -1.81 -7.72 -0.39
C GLU A 176 -2.60 -8.31 0.78
N VAL A 177 -1.92 -8.88 1.78
CA VAL A 177 -2.56 -9.47 2.95
C VAL A 177 -3.39 -8.44 3.73
N ARG A 178 -2.89 -7.21 3.89
CA ARG A 178 -3.65 -6.14 4.57
C ARG A 178 -4.88 -5.69 3.82
N ARG A 179 -4.85 -5.71 2.50
CA ARG A 179 -6.04 -5.40 1.69
C ARG A 179 -7.20 -6.35 1.96
N PHE A 180 -6.90 -7.62 2.24
CA PHE A 180 -7.88 -8.66 2.49
C PHE A 180 -8.30 -8.78 3.96
N ARG A 181 -7.83 -7.90 4.85
CA ARG A 181 -8.33 -7.88 6.22
C ARG A 181 -9.72 -7.25 6.26
N PRO A 182 -10.75 -7.95 6.76
CA PRO A 182 -12.11 -7.44 6.89
C PRO A 182 -12.17 -6.12 7.68
N GLU A 183 -11.30 -5.96 8.66
CA GLU A 183 -11.16 -4.76 9.49
C GLU A 183 -10.82 -3.51 8.66
N HIS A 184 -10.05 -3.65 7.59
CA HIS A 184 -9.73 -2.56 6.68
C HIS A 184 -10.79 -2.34 5.61
N ALA A 185 -11.48 -3.40 5.19
CA ALA A 185 -12.56 -3.30 4.24
C ALA A 185 -13.69 -2.39 4.76
N LEU A 186 -13.97 -2.45 6.07
CA LEU A 186 -15.01 -1.66 6.74
C LEU A 186 -14.46 -0.52 7.61
N ALA A 187 -13.19 -0.14 7.49
CA ALA A 187 -12.51 0.82 8.36
C ALA A 187 -13.14 2.23 8.36
N SER A 188 -13.67 2.67 7.23
CA SER A 188 -14.40 3.94 7.11
C SER A 188 -15.35 3.93 5.92
N VAL A 189 -16.31 4.85 5.91
CA VAL A 189 -17.22 5.05 4.79
C VAL A 189 -16.46 5.32 3.50
N GLU A 190 -15.40 6.13 3.56
CA GLU A 190 -14.57 6.50 2.41
C GLU A 190 -13.78 5.30 1.84
N CYS A 191 -13.35 4.38 2.71
CA CYS A 191 -12.71 3.13 2.27
C CYS A 191 -13.68 2.24 1.52
N ILE A 192 -14.91 2.11 2.05
CA ILE A 192 -15.97 1.33 1.42
C ILE A 192 -16.38 1.96 0.08
N GLU A 193 -16.58 3.29 0.04
CA GLU A 193 -16.92 4.01 -1.19
C GLU A 193 -15.87 3.76 -2.29
N ARG A 194 -14.58 3.87 -1.96
CA ARG A 194 -13.50 3.59 -2.93
C ARG A 194 -13.52 2.15 -3.44
N GLY A 195 -13.74 1.19 -2.55
CA GLY A 195 -13.84 -0.23 -2.95
C GLY A 195 -14.99 -0.47 -3.91
N ILE A 196 -16.16 0.09 -3.64
CA ILE A 196 -17.34 -0.04 -4.51
C ILE A 196 -17.13 0.70 -5.84
N LEU A 197 -16.60 1.93 -5.82
CA LEU A 197 -16.35 2.72 -7.03
C LEU A 197 -15.38 2.03 -7.99
N ALA A 198 -14.39 1.31 -7.46
CA ALA A 198 -13.43 0.57 -8.27
C ALA A 198 -14.07 -0.56 -9.10
N THR A 199 -15.28 -1.01 -8.76
CA THR A 199 -16.03 -2.00 -9.54
C THR A 199 -16.75 -1.42 -10.75
N GLU A 200 -16.96 -0.11 -10.79
CA GLU A 200 -17.74 0.61 -11.82
C GLU A 200 -19.19 0.11 -11.98
N LEU A 201 -19.69 -0.71 -11.06
CA LEU A 201 -21.05 -1.31 -11.15
C LEU A 201 -22.15 -0.36 -10.69
N LEU A 202 -21.85 0.55 -9.76
CA LEU A 202 -22.80 1.47 -9.17
C LEU A 202 -22.52 2.92 -9.56
N SER A 203 -23.61 3.72 -9.65
CA SER A 203 -23.45 5.17 -9.76
C SER A 203 -22.90 5.75 -8.45
N ARG A 204 -22.34 6.97 -8.52
CA ARG A 204 -21.79 7.66 -7.34
C ARG A 204 -22.78 7.71 -6.17
N ARG A 205 -24.05 8.06 -6.41
CA ARG A 205 -25.09 8.17 -5.37
C ARG A 205 -25.48 6.80 -4.78
N GLU A 206 -25.54 5.78 -5.61
CA GLU A 206 -25.78 4.41 -5.16
C GLU A 206 -24.61 3.91 -4.29
N THR A 207 -23.37 4.23 -4.69
CA THR A 207 -22.16 3.92 -3.91
C THR A 207 -22.17 4.61 -2.55
N GLU A 208 -22.46 5.92 -2.50
CA GLU A 208 -22.53 6.70 -1.27
C GLU A 208 -23.54 6.11 -0.28
N VAL A 209 -24.68 5.64 -0.77
CA VAL A 209 -25.71 4.99 0.05
C VAL A 209 -25.26 3.60 0.50
N CYS A 210 -24.79 2.75 -0.42
CA CYS A 210 -24.37 1.38 -0.10
C CYS A 210 -23.20 1.36 0.90
N ALA A 211 -22.24 2.27 0.75
CA ALA A 211 -21.11 2.37 1.68
C ALA A 211 -21.57 2.68 3.11
N ARG A 212 -22.53 3.57 3.29
CA ARG A 212 -23.07 3.91 4.61
C ARG A 212 -23.91 2.80 5.20
N ILE A 213 -24.65 2.05 4.37
CA ILE A 213 -25.38 0.85 4.81
C ILE A 213 -24.39 -0.22 5.29
N LEU A 214 -23.31 -0.48 4.56
CA LEU A 214 -22.26 -1.42 4.94
C LEU A 214 -21.52 -0.99 6.20
N PHE A 215 -21.34 0.32 6.39
CA PHE A 215 -20.77 0.88 7.61
C PHE A 215 -21.73 0.81 8.83
N GLY A 216 -22.99 0.40 8.61
CA GLY A 216 -23.96 0.22 9.68
C GLY A 216 -24.76 1.47 10.06
N LEU A 217 -24.81 2.50 9.21
CA LEU A 217 -25.59 3.70 9.50
C LEU A 217 -27.09 3.50 9.26
N PRO A 218 -27.98 3.99 10.14
CA PRO A 218 -29.41 3.97 9.91
C PRO A 218 -29.81 4.97 8.82
N PHE A 219 -30.92 4.70 8.11
CA PHE A 219 -31.38 5.50 6.96
C PHE A 219 -31.56 6.99 7.28
N ALA A 220 -32.11 7.31 8.44
CA ALA A 220 -32.26 8.70 8.87
C ALA A 220 -30.90 9.44 8.91
N ARG A 221 -29.85 8.77 9.38
CA ARG A 221 -28.50 9.36 9.45
C ARG A 221 -27.88 9.48 8.05
N ILE A 222 -28.10 8.47 7.19
CA ILE A 222 -27.66 8.52 5.79
C ILE A 222 -28.33 9.69 5.06
N ALA A 223 -29.63 9.84 5.22
CA ALA A 223 -30.41 10.93 4.64
C ALA A 223 -29.87 12.31 5.05
N GLY A 224 -29.63 12.50 6.35
CA GLY A 224 -29.05 13.74 6.89
C GLY A 224 -27.65 14.04 6.33
N GLN A 225 -26.76 13.03 6.24
CA GLN A 225 -25.41 13.21 5.72
C GLN A 225 -25.38 13.53 4.21
N LEU A 226 -26.31 12.97 3.45
CA LEU A 226 -26.38 13.16 1.98
C LEU A 226 -27.27 14.32 1.56
N GLY A 227 -27.98 14.98 2.48
CA GLY A 227 -28.89 16.07 2.21
C GLY A 227 -30.12 15.65 1.39
N VAL A 228 -30.64 14.45 1.62
CA VAL A 228 -31.80 13.87 0.91
C VAL A 228 -32.84 13.32 1.89
N SER A 229 -34.01 12.93 1.39
CA SER A 229 -35.03 12.25 2.24
C SER A 229 -34.68 10.76 2.43
N GLU A 230 -35.21 10.15 3.51
CA GLU A 230 -35.07 8.71 3.72
C GLU A 230 -35.68 7.88 2.57
N GLU A 231 -36.73 8.39 1.94
CA GLU A 231 -37.36 7.74 0.79
C GLU A 231 -36.40 7.74 -0.43
N THR A 232 -35.65 8.83 -0.59
CA THR A 232 -34.60 8.90 -1.60
C THR A 232 -33.48 7.91 -1.32
N VAL A 233 -33.07 7.74 -0.05
CA VAL A 233 -32.08 6.72 0.35
C VAL A 233 -32.57 5.33 0.00
N LYS A 234 -33.84 4.98 0.30
CA LYS A 234 -34.44 3.70 -0.07
C LYS A 234 -34.46 3.49 -1.58
N THR A 235 -34.74 4.54 -2.34
CA THR A 235 -34.71 4.49 -3.81
C THR A 235 -33.33 4.15 -4.34
N TYR A 236 -32.29 4.83 -3.87
CA TYR A 236 -30.89 4.53 -4.28
C TYR A 236 -30.48 3.12 -3.84
N ARG A 237 -30.80 2.70 -2.61
CA ARG A 237 -30.56 1.32 -2.17
C ARG A 237 -31.21 0.31 -3.10
N ASN A 238 -32.49 0.47 -3.43
CA ASN A 238 -33.21 -0.47 -4.27
C ASN A 238 -32.60 -0.56 -5.67
N ARG A 239 -32.21 0.56 -6.27
CA ARG A 239 -31.51 0.58 -7.56
C ARG A 239 -30.16 -0.13 -7.50
N ALA A 240 -29.38 0.12 -6.46
CA ALA A 240 -28.11 -0.54 -6.24
C ALA A 240 -28.32 -2.07 -6.08
N PHE A 241 -29.29 -2.49 -5.28
CA PHE A 241 -29.59 -3.89 -5.05
C PHE A 241 -30.01 -4.61 -6.34
N GLN A 242 -30.83 -3.98 -7.18
CA GLN A 242 -31.18 -4.50 -8.49
C GLN A 242 -29.95 -4.64 -9.42
N ARG A 243 -29.05 -3.66 -9.43
CA ARG A 243 -27.83 -3.71 -10.27
C ARG A 243 -26.84 -4.78 -9.81
N LEU A 244 -26.75 -4.99 -8.50
CA LEU A 244 -25.85 -5.98 -7.89
C LEU A 244 -26.49 -7.38 -7.81
N GLU A 245 -27.79 -7.51 -8.16
CA GLU A 245 -28.56 -8.74 -8.06
C GLU A 245 -28.60 -9.29 -6.62
N VAL A 246 -28.66 -8.40 -5.62
CA VAL A 246 -28.73 -8.73 -4.19
C VAL A 246 -30.12 -8.39 -3.63
N ALA A 247 -30.62 -9.20 -2.70
CA ALA A 247 -31.95 -9.03 -2.11
C ALA A 247 -31.92 -8.33 -0.74
N HIS A 248 -30.90 -8.61 0.07
CA HIS A 248 -30.82 -8.19 1.46
C HIS A 248 -29.49 -7.50 1.77
N GLN A 249 -29.43 -6.80 2.91
CA GLN A 249 -28.20 -6.17 3.38
C GLN A 249 -27.06 -7.18 3.61
N ARG A 250 -27.39 -8.40 4.01
CA ARG A 250 -26.42 -9.50 4.14
C ARG A 250 -25.78 -9.83 2.80
N ASP A 251 -26.56 -9.90 1.73
CA ASP A 251 -26.07 -10.22 0.38
C ASP A 251 -25.18 -9.10 -0.14
N LEU A 252 -25.53 -7.82 0.15
CA LEU A 252 -24.66 -6.67 -0.13
C LEU A 252 -23.32 -6.79 0.59
N MET A 253 -23.31 -7.24 1.84
CA MET A 253 -22.07 -7.44 2.60
C MET A 253 -21.23 -8.59 2.02
N MET A 254 -21.86 -9.71 1.66
CA MET A 254 -21.19 -10.84 1.02
C MET A 254 -20.62 -10.45 -0.35
N TRP A 255 -21.39 -9.71 -1.16
CA TRP A 255 -20.90 -9.14 -2.42
C TRP A 255 -19.71 -8.21 -2.19
N TYR A 256 -19.77 -7.32 -1.20
CA TYR A 256 -18.68 -6.41 -0.88
C TYR A 256 -17.42 -7.17 -0.46
N PHE A 257 -17.54 -8.21 0.34
CA PHE A 257 -16.37 -9.04 0.68
C PHE A 257 -15.84 -9.84 -0.51
N SER A 258 -16.68 -10.24 -1.47
CA SER A 258 -16.21 -10.96 -2.65
C SER A 258 -15.33 -10.11 -3.56
N ILE A 259 -15.51 -8.77 -3.61
CA ILE A 259 -14.63 -7.89 -4.38
C ILE A 259 -13.23 -7.73 -3.73
N TRP A 260 -13.07 -8.15 -2.47
CA TRP A 260 -11.80 -8.17 -1.74
C TRP A 260 -11.18 -9.56 -1.67
N ALA A 261 -11.90 -10.61 -2.09
CA ALA A 261 -11.35 -11.95 -2.15
C ALA A 261 -10.30 -12.06 -3.26
N PRO A 262 -9.14 -12.72 -3.03
CA PRO A 262 -8.17 -12.97 -4.10
C PRO A 262 -8.81 -13.84 -5.19
N GLU A 263 -8.64 -13.46 -6.46
CA GLU A 263 -8.97 -14.33 -7.58
C GLU A 263 -8.13 -15.61 -7.46
N GLY A 264 -8.76 -16.73 -7.07
CA GLY A 264 -8.04 -18.02 -6.96
C GLY A 264 -8.42 -18.92 -5.78
N LEU A 265 -9.39 -18.56 -4.94
CA LEU A 265 -9.88 -19.47 -3.88
C LEU A 265 -11.08 -20.34 -4.30
N ASP A 266 -11.40 -20.43 -5.57
CA ASP A 266 -12.35 -21.43 -6.10
C ASP A 266 -11.63 -22.77 -6.34
N GLY A 267 -11.26 -23.46 -5.26
CA GLY A 267 -10.57 -24.75 -5.35
C GLY A 267 -10.43 -25.46 -4.02
N GLY A 268 -11.54 -25.72 -3.34
CA GLY A 268 -11.56 -26.57 -2.14
C GLY A 268 -12.97 -27.09 -1.91
N GLU A 269 -13.20 -28.35 -2.24
CA GLU A 269 -14.42 -29.10 -2.02
C GLU A 269 -15.00 -28.87 -0.62
N ALA A 270 -16.15 -28.19 -0.56
CA ALA A 270 -17.07 -28.30 0.56
C ALA A 270 -18.17 -29.27 0.15
N ALA A 271 -18.02 -30.53 0.56
CA ALA A 271 -19.08 -31.52 0.48
C ALA A 271 -20.27 -31.10 1.34
N GLY A 272 -21.41 -30.93 0.70
CA GLY A 272 -22.75 -31.20 1.27
C GLY A 272 -23.34 -30.11 2.13
N ALA A 273 -24.14 -29.23 1.54
CA ALA A 273 -25.54 -28.96 1.92
C ALA A 273 -26.05 -27.69 1.21
N GLY A 274 -27.13 -27.82 0.42
CA GLY A 274 -27.99 -26.68 0.02
C GLY A 274 -27.61 -26.08 -1.32
N ASP A 275 -28.47 -26.30 -2.28
CA ASP A 275 -28.51 -25.74 -3.63
C ASP A 275 -28.64 -24.20 -3.59
N GLU A 276 -27.50 -23.49 -3.47
CA GLU A 276 -27.38 -22.05 -3.71
C GLU A 276 -26.20 -21.80 -4.64
N ARG A 277 -26.51 -21.54 -5.91
CA ARG A 277 -25.52 -21.24 -6.95
C ARG A 277 -24.79 -19.93 -6.65
N PRO A 278 -23.44 -19.86 -6.78
CA PRO A 278 -22.72 -18.61 -6.68
C PRO A 278 -23.09 -17.67 -7.84
N ILE A 279 -23.25 -16.39 -7.53
CA ILE A 279 -23.62 -15.33 -8.47
C ILE A 279 -22.45 -15.14 -9.46
N PRO A 280 -22.62 -15.35 -10.78
CA PRO A 280 -21.52 -15.24 -11.74
C PRO A 280 -21.17 -13.78 -12.01
N LEU A 281 -19.90 -13.41 -11.79
CA LEU A 281 -19.34 -12.15 -12.29
C LEU A 281 -19.34 -12.15 -13.82
N ARG A 282 -20.27 -11.43 -14.44
CA ARG A 282 -20.30 -11.25 -15.89
C ARG A 282 -19.11 -10.40 -16.35
N LYS A 283 -18.15 -11.03 -17.00
CA LYS A 283 -17.11 -10.34 -17.81
C LYS A 283 -17.82 -9.55 -18.92
N ARG A 284 -17.64 -8.24 -18.96
CA ARG A 284 -18.01 -7.44 -20.14
C ARG A 284 -17.16 -7.90 -21.32
N ARG A 285 -17.80 -8.27 -22.41
CA ARG A 285 -17.17 -8.34 -23.73
C ARG A 285 -16.92 -6.92 -24.22
N ALA A 286 -15.77 -6.77 -24.91
CA ALA A 286 -15.30 -5.58 -25.60
C ALA A 286 -16.34 -4.96 -26.54
#